data_7566af41898e1b962faa13967037ac3c
#
_entry.id   7566af41898e1b962faa13967037ac3c
#
_cell.length_a   1.000
_cell.length_b   1.000
_cell.length_c   1.000
_cell.angle_alpha   90.00
_cell.angle_beta   90.00
_cell.angle_gamma   90.00
#
_symmetry.space_group_name_H-M   'P 1'
#
loop_
_entity.id
_entity.type
_entity.pdbx_description
1 polymer ?
#
loop_
_entity_poly.entity_id
_entity_poly.type
_entity_poly.pdbx_seq_one_letter_code
_entity_poly.pdbx_strand_id
1 'polypeptide(L)'
;MVWEKFAQLWQIEMREVPLTLDKTTLDPEEALKMCDENTICIVPIQGVTWTGLNDDVEALDKALDAYNAKTGYDIPIHVDAASGGFILPFLYPEKKWDFRLKWVLSISTSGHKFG
;
A
#
# COMPACT_ATOMS: atom_id res chain seq x y z
N MET A 1 -9.80 7.73 5.87
CA MET A 1 -9.95 9.22 6.07
C MET A 1 -9.19 10.04 5.03
N VAL A 2 -7.86 9.90 4.88
CA VAL A 2 -7.12 10.69 3.86
C VAL A 2 -7.47 10.21 2.45
N TRP A 3 -7.45 8.91 2.24
CA TRP A 3 -7.72 8.30 0.93
C TRP A 3 -9.19 8.43 0.52
N GLU A 4 -10.14 8.36 1.46
CA GLU A 4 -11.55 8.67 1.19
C GLU A 4 -11.73 10.10 0.66
N LYS A 5 -11.09 11.07 1.33
CA LYS A 5 -11.12 12.46 0.87
C LYS A 5 -10.49 12.63 -0.50
N PHE A 6 -9.35 12.00 -0.73
CA PHE A 6 -8.69 11.99 -2.04
C PHE A 6 -9.63 11.44 -3.12
N ALA A 7 -10.18 10.25 -2.90
CA ALA A 7 -11.08 9.61 -3.83
C ALA A 7 -12.33 10.47 -4.10
N GLN A 8 -12.92 11.04 -3.06
CA GLN A 8 -14.08 11.93 -3.18
C GLN A 8 -13.77 13.20 -3.97
N LEU A 9 -12.64 13.86 -3.69
CA LEU A 9 -12.25 15.09 -4.38
C LEU A 9 -11.91 14.87 -5.86
N TRP A 10 -11.31 13.74 -6.18
CA TRP A 10 -10.91 13.41 -7.54
C TRP A 10 -11.94 12.54 -8.28
N GLN A 11 -13.09 12.26 -7.65
CA GLN A 11 -14.15 11.42 -8.21
C GLN A 11 -13.66 10.04 -8.65
N ILE A 12 -12.80 9.44 -7.82
CA ILE A 12 -12.22 8.11 -8.01
C ILE A 12 -12.96 7.13 -7.10
N GLU A 13 -13.30 5.96 -7.60
CA GLU A 13 -13.84 4.88 -6.79
C GLU A 13 -12.76 4.35 -5.85
N MET A 14 -13.02 4.37 -4.54
CA MET A 14 -12.16 3.74 -3.55
C MET A 14 -12.72 2.38 -3.17
N ARG A 15 -11.89 1.35 -3.26
CA ARG A 15 -12.20 -0.02 -2.85
C ARG A 15 -11.37 -0.35 -1.63
N GLU A 16 -12.03 -0.57 -0.51
CA GLU A 16 -11.37 -0.90 0.74
C GLU A 16 -11.25 -2.42 0.90
N VAL A 17 -10.04 -2.89 1.19
CA VAL A 17 -9.82 -4.30 1.54
C VAL A 17 -10.19 -4.47 3.01
N PRO A 18 -11.22 -5.28 3.33
CA PRO A 18 -11.68 -5.43 4.70
C PRO A 18 -10.64 -6.17 5.54
N LEU A 19 -10.37 -5.64 6.72
CA LEU A 19 -9.56 -6.31 7.74
C LEU A 19 -10.43 -7.26 8.56
N THR A 20 -9.85 -8.35 9.00
CA THR A 20 -10.49 -9.31 9.90
C THR A 20 -9.67 -9.45 11.18
N LEU A 21 -10.22 -10.12 12.20
CA LEU A 21 -9.49 -10.37 13.45
C LEU A 21 -8.24 -11.22 13.22
N ASP A 22 -8.27 -12.09 12.22
CA ASP A 22 -7.14 -12.96 11.86
C ASP A 22 -6.15 -12.30 10.89
N LYS A 23 -6.62 -11.27 10.14
CA LYS A 23 -5.81 -10.52 9.17
C LYS A 23 -5.98 -9.02 9.43
N THR A 24 -5.09 -8.49 10.23
CA THR A 24 -5.10 -7.09 10.71
C THR A 24 -4.28 -6.14 9.82
N THR A 25 -3.72 -6.65 8.74
CA THR A 25 -3.02 -5.91 7.69
C THR A 25 -3.59 -6.24 6.32
N LEU A 26 -3.24 -5.45 5.30
CA LEU A 26 -3.69 -5.65 3.92
C LEU A 26 -3.37 -7.08 3.45
N ASP A 27 -4.39 -7.81 3.02
CA ASP A 27 -4.22 -9.10 2.35
C ASP A 27 -3.99 -8.87 0.85
N PRO A 28 -2.81 -9.24 0.30
CA PRO A 28 -2.51 -9.05 -1.11
C PRO A 28 -3.53 -9.74 -2.05
N GLU A 29 -3.96 -10.95 -1.72
CA GLU A 29 -4.89 -11.69 -2.57
C GLU A 29 -6.29 -11.05 -2.59
N GLU A 30 -6.78 -10.59 -1.44
CA GLU A 30 -8.05 -9.86 -1.37
C GLU A 30 -7.97 -8.52 -2.11
N ALA A 31 -6.82 -7.82 -2.02
CA ALA A 31 -6.60 -6.61 -2.79
C ALA A 31 -6.66 -6.85 -4.30
N LEU A 32 -6.02 -7.92 -4.78
CA LEU A 32 -6.00 -8.25 -6.20
C LEU A 32 -7.38 -8.66 -6.75
N LYS A 33 -8.24 -9.27 -5.93
CA LYS A 33 -9.63 -9.57 -6.32
C LYS A 33 -10.46 -8.31 -6.60
N MET A 34 -10.06 -7.18 -6.01
CA MET A 34 -10.74 -5.89 -6.21
C MET A 34 -10.16 -5.08 -7.39
N CYS A 35 -9.07 -5.54 -8.00
CA CYS A 35 -8.45 -4.88 -9.13
C CYS A 35 -9.13 -5.21 -10.45
N ASP A 36 -9.14 -4.24 -11.36
CA ASP A 36 -9.60 -4.36 -12.74
C ASP A 36 -8.78 -3.46 -13.67
N GLU A 37 -9.16 -3.37 -14.92
CA GLU A 37 -8.52 -2.53 -15.95
C GLU A 37 -8.54 -1.03 -15.62
N ASN A 38 -9.39 -0.60 -14.71
CA ASN A 38 -9.51 0.81 -14.30
C ASN A 38 -8.76 1.11 -13.00
N THR A 39 -8.12 0.11 -12.39
CA THR A 39 -7.37 0.30 -11.14
C THR A 39 -6.14 1.15 -11.38
N ILE A 40 -6.05 2.27 -10.68
CA ILE A 40 -4.93 3.23 -10.82
C ILE A 40 -3.75 2.93 -9.90
N CYS A 41 -3.98 2.37 -8.72
CA CYS A 41 -2.95 1.91 -7.81
C CYS A 41 -3.53 1.10 -6.65
N ILE A 42 -2.67 0.37 -5.93
CA ILE A 42 -2.96 -0.20 -4.62
C ILE A 42 -2.17 0.59 -3.57
N VAL A 43 -2.81 0.87 -2.42
CA VAL A 43 -2.21 1.71 -1.37
C VAL A 43 -2.06 0.92 -0.06
N PRO A 44 -0.93 0.23 0.15
CA PRO A 44 -0.57 -0.31 1.46
C PRO A 44 -0.10 0.80 2.40
N ILE A 45 -0.26 0.58 3.70
CA ILE A 45 0.08 1.55 4.74
C ILE A 45 1.24 1.03 5.59
N GLN A 46 2.25 1.87 5.76
CA GLN A 46 3.35 1.65 6.69
C GLN A 46 3.16 2.51 7.94
N GLY A 47 2.87 1.86 9.07
CA GLY A 47 2.49 2.52 10.31
C GLY A 47 1.02 2.92 10.35
N VAL A 48 0.13 1.95 10.36
CA VAL A 48 -1.31 2.16 10.53
C VAL A 48 -1.59 2.94 11.82
N THR A 49 -2.34 4.02 11.74
CA THR A 49 -2.55 4.99 12.84
C THR A 49 -3.03 4.36 14.15
N TRP A 50 -3.93 3.39 14.05
CA TRP A 50 -4.56 2.79 15.24
C TRP A 50 -3.78 1.63 15.84
N THR A 51 -3.02 0.90 15.04
CA THR A 51 -2.37 -0.35 15.44
C THR A 51 -0.85 -0.27 15.43
N GLY A 52 -0.28 0.68 14.69
CA GLY A 52 1.16 0.75 14.43
C GLY A 52 1.69 -0.37 13.52
N LEU A 53 0.79 -1.22 13.00
CA LEU A 53 1.18 -2.32 12.12
C LEU A 53 1.60 -1.82 10.74
N ASN A 54 2.34 -2.64 10.04
CA ASN A 54 2.80 -2.38 8.69
C ASN A 54 2.26 -3.44 7.74
N ASP A 55 1.70 -3.00 6.61
CA ASP A 55 1.33 -3.93 5.54
C ASP A 55 2.58 -4.57 4.92
N ASP A 56 2.46 -5.81 4.47
CA ASP A 56 3.54 -6.53 3.81
C ASP A 56 3.64 -6.12 2.33
N VAL A 57 4.38 -5.03 2.07
CA VAL A 57 4.53 -4.48 0.72
C VAL A 57 5.33 -5.43 -0.18
N GLU A 58 6.28 -6.20 0.37
CA GLU A 58 7.05 -7.16 -0.42
C GLU A 58 6.16 -8.32 -0.91
N ALA A 59 5.28 -8.83 -0.06
CA ALA A 59 4.30 -9.85 -0.45
C ALA A 59 3.31 -9.29 -1.49
N LEU A 60 2.85 -8.06 -1.30
CA LEU A 60 1.97 -7.38 -2.26
C LEU A 60 2.65 -7.18 -3.62
N ASP A 61 3.90 -6.71 -3.64
CA ASP A 61 4.67 -6.50 -4.87
C ASP A 61 4.82 -7.81 -5.66
N LYS A 62 5.16 -8.90 -4.98
CA LYS A 62 5.28 -10.23 -5.59
C LYS A 62 3.96 -10.73 -6.16
N ALA A 63 2.88 -10.61 -5.43
CA ALA A 63 1.55 -11.03 -5.88
C ALA A 63 1.08 -10.19 -7.06
N LEU A 64 1.33 -8.87 -7.00
CA LEU A 64 0.98 -7.93 -8.06
C LEU A 64 1.80 -8.15 -9.33
N ASP A 65 3.08 -8.52 -9.22
CA ASP A 65 3.92 -8.85 -10.38
C ASP A 65 3.32 -10.02 -11.17
N ALA A 66 2.90 -11.06 -10.48
CA ALA A 66 2.22 -12.21 -11.11
C ALA A 66 0.87 -11.81 -11.72
N TYR A 67 0.10 -10.98 -11.02
CA TYR A 67 -1.21 -10.50 -11.50
C TYR A 67 -1.07 -9.62 -12.74
N ASN A 68 -0.17 -8.66 -12.75
CA ASN A 68 0.11 -7.80 -13.90
C ASN A 68 0.61 -8.60 -15.10
N ALA A 69 1.49 -9.58 -14.88
CA ALA A 69 1.95 -10.49 -15.95
C ALA A 69 0.81 -11.30 -16.57
N LYS A 70 -0.13 -11.77 -15.74
CA LYS A 70 -1.29 -12.57 -16.18
C LYS A 70 -2.33 -11.74 -16.93
N THR A 71 -2.60 -10.53 -16.47
CA THR A 71 -3.65 -9.66 -17.01
C THR A 71 -3.17 -8.74 -18.13
N GLY A 72 -1.88 -8.45 -18.18
CA GLY A 72 -1.31 -7.41 -19.03
C GLY A 72 -1.48 -6.00 -18.49
N TYR A 73 -1.92 -5.86 -17.23
CA TYR A 73 -2.02 -4.57 -16.55
C TYR A 73 -0.67 -4.12 -16.01
N ASP A 74 -0.55 -2.82 -15.75
CA ASP A 74 0.61 -2.18 -15.14
C ASP A 74 0.18 -1.42 -13.87
N ILE A 75 -0.54 -2.10 -12.97
CA ILE A 75 -1.04 -1.50 -11.73
C ILE A 75 0.14 -1.26 -10.78
N PRO A 76 0.39 0.00 -10.35
CA PRO A 76 1.46 0.32 -9.42
C PRO A 76 1.01 0.24 -7.96
N ILE A 77 2.01 0.30 -7.07
CA ILE A 77 1.83 0.49 -5.64
C ILE A 77 2.21 1.93 -5.28
N HIS A 78 1.32 2.61 -4.55
CA HIS A 78 1.65 3.82 -3.80
C HIS A 78 1.73 3.48 -2.32
N VAL A 79 2.88 3.64 -1.69
CA VAL A 79 3.03 3.33 -0.26
C VAL A 79 2.70 4.57 0.57
N ASP A 80 1.65 4.48 1.39
CA ASP A 80 1.38 5.46 2.42
C ASP A 80 2.26 5.17 3.63
N ALA A 81 3.41 5.83 3.68
CA ALA A 81 4.36 5.74 4.78
C ALA A 81 4.34 7.02 5.64
N ALA A 82 3.18 7.65 5.77
CA ALA A 82 3.02 8.89 6.54
C ALA A 82 3.60 8.77 7.95
N SER A 83 3.43 7.62 8.59
CA SER A 83 4.01 7.34 9.92
C SER A 83 5.29 6.50 9.82
N GLY A 84 5.30 5.42 9.04
CA GLY A 84 6.40 4.47 9.00
C GLY A 84 7.64 4.93 8.23
N GLY A 85 7.51 5.88 7.32
CA GLY A 85 8.59 6.26 6.40
C GLY A 85 9.86 6.79 7.06
N PHE A 86 9.75 7.41 8.24
CA PHE A 86 10.88 7.89 9.03
C PHE A 86 11.28 6.94 10.17
N ILE A 87 10.62 5.80 10.29
CA ILE A 87 10.90 4.81 11.34
C ILE A 87 11.51 3.54 10.76
N LEU A 88 10.85 2.98 9.73
CA LEU A 88 11.21 1.68 9.18
C LEU A 88 12.65 1.60 8.65
N PRO A 89 13.20 2.61 7.96
CA PRO A 89 14.58 2.55 7.47
C PRO A 89 15.63 2.41 8.57
N PHE A 90 15.29 2.85 9.78
CA PHE A 90 16.22 2.80 10.93
C PHE A 90 16.02 1.56 11.80
N LEU A 91 14.76 1.16 12.02
CA LEU A 91 14.45 0.00 12.87
C LEU A 91 14.55 -1.33 12.12
N TYR A 92 14.18 -1.33 10.84
CA TYR A 92 14.12 -2.54 10.02
C TYR A 92 14.68 -2.28 8.62
N PRO A 93 15.99 -1.96 8.51
CA PRO A 93 16.62 -1.58 7.23
C PRO A 93 16.56 -2.69 6.17
N GLU A 94 16.46 -3.94 6.61
CA GLU A 94 16.33 -5.12 5.74
C GLU A 94 14.95 -5.25 5.10
N LYS A 95 13.89 -4.68 5.73
CA LYS A 95 12.53 -4.75 5.23
C LYS A 95 12.39 -3.97 3.93
N LYS A 96 11.94 -4.64 2.88
CA LYS A 96 11.65 -4.01 1.60
C LYS A 96 10.19 -3.55 1.57
N TRP A 97 10.01 -2.26 1.50
CA TRP A 97 8.69 -1.63 1.39
C TRP A 97 8.73 -0.40 0.47
N ASP A 98 9.91 -0.06 -0.03
CA ASP A 98 10.22 1.15 -0.77
C ASP A 98 10.56 0.85 -2.24
N PHE A 99 11.20 1.80 -2.92
CA PHE A 99 11.59 1.71 -4.32
C PHE A 99 12.56 0.56 -4.68
N ARG A 100 13.00 -0.25 -3.72
CA ARG A 100 13.70 -1.51 -3.98
C ARG A 100 12.76 -2.58 -4.56
N LEU A 101 11.43 -2.37 -4.43
CA LEU A 101 10.41 -3.24 -5.01
C LEU A 101 9.98 -2.71 -6.38
N LYS A 102 9.69 -3.63 -7.30
CA LYS A 102 9.43 -3.34 -8.71
C LYS A 102 8.23 -2.43 -8.92
N TRP A 103 7.14 -2.68 -8.22
CA TRP A 103 5.86 -2.01 -8.44
C TRP A 103 5.62 -0.81 -7.52
N VAL A 104 6.51 -0.53 -6.59
CA VAL A 104 6.44 0.68 -5.77
C VAL A 104 6.94 1.87 -6.59
N LEU A 105 6.00 2.66 -7.10
CA LEU A 105 6.30 3.81 -7.96
C LEU A 105 6.18 5.16 -7.24
N SER A 106 5.54 5.20 -6.08
CA SER A 106 5.42 6.43 -5.29
C SER A 106 5.27 6.12 -3.80
N ILE A 107 5.74 7.05 -2.98
CA ILE A 107 5.71 6.96 -1.51
C ILE A 107 5.33 8.32 -0.96
N SER A 108 4.43 8.36 0.02
CA SER A 108 4.15 9.53 0.82
C SER A 108 4.70 9.39 2.24
N THR A 109 5.30 10.44 2.76
CA THR A 109 5.80 10.51 4.14
C THR A 109 5.38 11.82 4.78
N SER A 110 5.23 11.84 6.12
CA SER A 110 4.82 13.04 6.87
C SER A 110 5.93 13.53 7.76
N GLY A 111 6.72 14.51 7.27
CA GLY A 111 7.82 15.09 8.04
C GLY A 111 7.40 15.73 9.36
N HIS A 112 6.17 16.28 9.43
CA HIS A 112 5.63 16.91 10.64
C HIS A 112 5.32 15.93 11.78
N LYS A 113 5.36 14.62 11.54
CA LYS A 113 5.15 13.60 12.58
C LYS A 113 6.42 13.23 13.33
N PHE A 114 7.58 13.63 12.83
CA PHE A 114 8.89 13.28 13.38
C PHE A 114 9.79 14.52 13.45
N GLY A 115 10.00 15.00 14.63
CA GLY A 115 10.89 16.12 14.90
C GLY A 115 10.47 17.44 14.31
#